data_1cac4388e636b3279ee81e3f78b0a6bd
#
_entry.id   1cac4388e636b3279ee81e3f78b0a6bd
#
_cell.length_a   1.000
_cell.length_b   1.000
_cell.length_c   1.000
_cell.angle_alpha   90.00
_cell.angle_beta   90.00
_cell.angle_gamma   90.00
#
_symmetry.space_group_name_H-M   'P 1'
#
loop_
_entity.id
_entity.type
_entity.pdbx_description
1 polymer ?
#
loop_
_entity_poly.entity_id
_entity_poly.type
_entity_poly.pdbx_seq_one_letter_code
_entity_poly.pdbx_strand_id
1 'polypeptide(L)'
;MSAMDWKEATKYLWRPDFRPRLGEWVADFALAGQAALAGPEWASRMVMFRLHYLGMAPYENARHFLGLSEQGWVNWSEEVRRRCGKELLRRGMFPPRKYFRIAA
;
A
#
# COMPACT_ATOMS: atom_id res chain seq x y z
N MET A 1 8.02 0.41 3.50
CA MET A 1 7.15 1.47 4.04
C MET A 1 6.97 1.21 5.53
N SER A 2 7.31 2.18 6.35
CA SER A 2 7.22 2.06 7.81
C SER A 2 5.81 2.43 8.29
N ALA A 3 5.49 2.09 9.56
CA ALA A 3 4.24 2.51 10.18
C ALA A 3 4.16 4.04 10.30
N MET A 4 5.30 4.71 10.41
CA MET A 4 5.39 6.16 10.43
C MET A 4 4.89 6.76 9.13
N ASP A 5 5.26 6.18 8.00
CA ASP A 5 4.88 6.68 6.68
C ASP A 5 3.36 6.57 6.49
N TRP A 6 2.75 5.47 6.95
CA TRP A 6 1.30 5.32 6.91
C TRP A 6 0.59 6.36 7.77
N LYS A 7 1.11 6.64 8.96
CA LYS A 7 0.52 7.66 9.84
C LYS A 7 0.59 9.03 9.20
N GLU A 8 1.72 9.35 8.59
CA GLU A 8 1.88 10.64 7.91
C GLU A 8 0.92 10.75 6.74
N ALA A 9 0.83 9.72 5.89
CA ALA A 9 -0.12 9.71 4.79
C ALA A 9 -1.56 9.90 5.27
N THR A 10 -1.94 9.20 6.34
CA THR A 10 -3.29 9.27 6.89
C THR A 10 -3.68 10.68 7.33
N LYS A 11 -2.73 11.45 7.88
CA LYS A 11 -2.99 12.84 8.27
C LYS A 11 -3.49 13.68 7.11
N TYR A 12 -2.96 13.45 5.92
CA TYR A 12 -3.36 14.21 4.74
C TYR A 12 -4.73 13.78 4.21
N LEU A 13 -5.08 12.51 4.35
CA LEU A 13 -6.34 11.98 3.83
C LEU A 13 -7.58 12.61 4.48
N TRP A 14 -7.45 13.11 5.71
CA TRP A 14 -8.55 13.73 6.43
C TRP A 14 -8.69 15.23 6.19
N ARG A 15 -7.80 15.83 5.42
CA ARG A 15 -7.85 17.27 5.12
C ARG A 15 -8.71 17.50 3.88
N PRO A 16 -9.77 18.37 3.99
CA PRO A 16 -10.71 18.55 2.88
C PRO A 16 -10.08 19.00 1.56
N ASP A 17 -9.05 19.84 1.63
CA ASP A 17 -8.36 20.36 0.46
C ASP A 17 -7.53 19.31 -0.29
N PHE A 18 -7.28 18.14 0.36
CA PHE A 18 -6.53 17.06 -0.28
C PHE A 18 -7.42 15.97 -0.86
N ARG A 19 -8.70 15.92 -0.48
CA ARG A 19 -9.63 14.86 -0.89
C ARG A 19 -9.74 14.68 -2.40
N PRO A 20 -9.76 15.74 -3.22
CA PRO A 20 -9.85 15.55 -4.66
C PRO A 20 -8.70 14.77 -5.28
N ARG A 21 -7.56 14.70 -4.60
CA ARG A 21 -6.39 13.98 -5.08
C ARG A 21 -6.26 12.56 -4.56
N LEU A 22 -7.15 12.16 -3.67
CA LEU A 22 -7.12 10.82 -3.07
C LEU A 22 -7.22 9.72 -4.13
N GLY A 23 -8.14 9.84 -5.08
CA GLY A 23 -8.31 8.87 -6.14
C GLY A 23 -7.05 8.73 -7.01
N GLU A 24 -6.38 9.83 -7.29
CA GLU A 24 -5.11 9.85 -8.01
C GLU A 24 -4.02 9.10 -7.23
N TRP A 25 -3.91 9.35 -5.94
CA TRP A 25 -2.93 8.67 -5.10
C TRP A 25 -3.21 7.17 -5.02
N VAL A 26 -4.47 6.78 -4.86
CA VAL A 26 -4.86 5.36 -4.80
C VAL A 26 -4.53 4.64 -6.10
N ALA A 27 -4.80 5.27 -7.24
CA ALA A 27 -4.47 4.69 -8.55
C ALA A 27 -2.97 4.50 -8.71
N ASP A 28 -2.18 5.49 -8.35
CA ASP A 28 -0.72 5.40 -8.44
C ASP A 28 -0.17 4.38 -7.44
N PHE A 29 -0.75 4.29 -6.25
CA PHE A 29 -0.39 3.29 -5.26
C PHE A 29 -0.61 1.88 -5.80
N ALA A 30 -1.75 1.65 -6.45
CA ALA A 30 -2.05 0.36 -7.05
C ALA A 30 -1.02 -0.03 -8.12
N LEU A 31 -0.68 0.91 -8.99
CA LEU A 31 0.31 0.69 -10.05
C LEU A 31 1.70 0.43 -9.47
N ALA A 32 2.09 1.20 -8.47
CA ALA A 32 3.39 1.05 -7.83
C ALA A 32 3.53 -0.30 -7.14
N GLY A 33 2.50 -0.71 -6.39
CA GLY A 33 2.51 -2.00 -5.70
C GLY A 33 2.54 -3.18 -6.67
N GLN A 34 1.75 -3.10 -7.74
CA GLN A 34 1.75 -4.15 -8.76
C GLN A 34 3.11 -4.25 -9.46
N ALA A 35 3.74 -3.13 -9.74
CA ALA A 35 5.08 -3.13 -10.32
C ALA A 35 6.12 -3.71 -9.35
N ALA A 36 6.02 -3.36 -8.07
CA ALA A 36 6.94 -3.85 -7.05
C ALA A 36 6.84 -5.36 -6.84
N LEU A 37 5.65 -5.93 -7.02
CA LEU A 37 5.38 -7.34 -6.78
C LEU A 37 5.25 -8.14 -8.09
N ALA A 38 5.71 -7.57 -9.19
CA ALA A 38 5.73 -8.29 -10.46
C ALA A 38 6.79 -9.39 -10.41
N GLY A 39 6.50 -10.50 -11.10
CA GLY A 39 7.39 -11.64 -11.16
C GLY A 39 6.77 -12.87 -10.52
N PRO A 40 7.09 -14.06 -11.04
CA PRO A 40 6.46 -15.31 -10.58
C PRO A 40 6.76 -15.62 -9.12
N GLU A 41 7.92 -15.23 -8.61
CA GLU A 41 8.31 -15.46 -7.22
C GLU A 41 7.49 -14.62 -6.24
N TRP A 42 6.81 -13.57 -6.72
CA TRP A 42 5.98 -12.70 -5.88
C TRP A 42 4.49 -12.89 -6.09
N ALA A 43 4.09 -13.87 -6.90
CA ALA A 43 2.70 -14.06 -7.30
C ALA A 43 1.73 -14.15 -6.10
N SER A 44 2.11 -14.92 -5.07
CA SER A 44 1.25 -15.07 -3.87
C SER A 44 1.15 -13.76 -3.07
N ARG A 45 2.26 -13.02 -2.97
CA ARG A 45 2.27 -11.71 -2.30
C ARG A 45 1.47 -10.69 -3.09
N MET A 46 1.45 -10.81 -4.42
CA MET A 46 0.59 -9.96 -5.25
C MET A 46 -0.89 -10.21 -4.94
N VAL A 47 -1.28 -11.46 -4.71
CA VAL A 47 -2.65 -11.80 -4.32
C VAL A 47 -2.99 -11.12 -2.99
N MET A 48 -2.09 -11.21 -2.00
CA MET A 48 -2.28 -10.53 -0.72
C MET A 48 -2.44 -9.02 -0.92
N PHE A 49 -1.61 -8.42 -1.75
CA PHE A 49 -1.65 -6.99 -2.02
C PHE A 49 -3.00 -6.58 -2.61
N ARG A 50 -3.46 -7.28 -3.64
CA ARG A 50 -4.73 -6.98 -4.28
C ARG A 50 -5.92 -7.21 -3.36
N LEU A 51 -5.89 -8.27 -2.58
CA LEU A 51 -7.00 -8.66 -1.72
C LEU A 51 -7.13 -7.75 -0.51
N HIS A 52 -6.04 -7.52 0.19
CA HIS A 52 -6.06 -6.82 1.47
C HIS A 52 -5.72 -5.33 1.34
N TYR A 53 -4.69 -4.99 0.60
CA TYR A 53 -4.23 -3.59 0.52
C TYR A 53 -5.04 -2.76 -0.49
N LEU A 54 -5.49 -3.35 -1.58
CA LEU A 54 -6.32 -2.66 -2.56
C LEU A 54 -7.80 -2.94 -2.37
N GLY A 55 -8.15 -4.23 -2.19
CA GLY A 55 -9.54 -4.66 -2.05
C GLY A 55 -10.11 -4.47 -0.67
N MET A 56 -9.28 -4.14 0.32
CA MET A 56 -9.68 -3.88 1.71
C MET A 56 -10.37 -5.07 2.37
N ALA A 57 -10.07 -6.29 1.94
CA ALA A 57 -10.60 -7.48 2.59
C ALA A 57 -10.13 -7.54 4.05
N PRO A 58 -11.02 -7.86 5.00
CA PRO A 58 -10.63 -7.97 6.40
C PRO A 58 -9.50 -8.97 6.59
N TYR A 59 -8.65 -8.68 7.58
CA TYR A 59 -7.47 -9.50 7.89
C TYR A 59 -7.80 -10.99 8.00
N GLU A 60 -8.84 -11.33 8.77
CA GLU A 60 -9.21 -12.73 8.97
C GLU A 60 -9.58 -13.43 7.66
N ASN A 61 -10.35 -12.75 6.83
CA ASN A 61 -10.80 -13.30 5.54
C ASN A 61 -9.62 -13.49 4.58
N ALA A 62 -8.76 -12.48 4.47
CA ALA A 62 -7.61 -12.53 3.59
C ALA A 62 -6.61 -13.60 4.05
N ARG A 63 -6.36 -13.69 5.35
CA ARG A 63 -5.45 -14.67 5.91
C ARG A 63 -5.93 -16.09 5.63
N HIS A 64 -7.21 -16.36 5.87
CA HIS A 64 -7.80 -17.67 5.62
C HIS A 64 -7.79 -18.04 4.14
N PHE A 65 -8.12 -17.08 3.28
CA PHE A 65 -8.09 -17.29 1.83
C PHE A 65 -6.69 -17.71 1.36
N LEU A 66 -5.65 -17.08 1.91
CA LEU A 66 -4.28 -17.38 1.55
C LEU A 66 -3.70 -18.59 2.26
N GLY A 67 -4.43 -19.18 3.21
CA GLY A 67 -3.98 -20.34 3.96
C GLY A 67 -2.81 -20.03 4.89
N LEU A 68 -2.72 -18.80 5.40
CA LEU A 68 -1.60 -18.36 6.23
C LEU A 68 -1.91 -18.49 7.71
N SER A 69 -0.90 -18.90 8.49
CA SER A 69 -0.91 -18.73 9.94
C SER A 69 -0.79 -17.24 10.28
N GLU A 70 -1.00 -16.90 11.56
CA GLU A 70 -0.82 -15.53 12.01
C GLU A 70 0.61 -15.05 11.77
N GLN A 71 1.60 -15.90 12.07
CA GLN A 71 3.00 -15.55 11.83
C GLN A 71 3.31 -15.46 10.34
N GLY A 72 2.76 -16.36 9.54
CA GLY A 72 2.90 -16.29 8.08
C GLY A 72 2.37 -15.00 7.51
N TRP A 73 1.22 -14.53 8.03
CA TRP A 73 0.67 -13.24 7.63
C TRP A 73 1.62 -12.10 7.97
N VAL A 74 2.16 -12.08 9.20
CA VAL A 74 3.13 -11.04 9.62
C VAL A 74 4.31 -11.02 8.67
N ASN A 75 4.88 -12.19 8.37
CA ASN A 75 6.06 -12.30 7.50
C ASN A 75 5.77 -11.79 6.08
N TRP A 76 4.66 -12.21 5.50
CA TRP A 76 4.27 -11.81 4.16
C TRP A 76 3.94 -10.32 4.08
N SER A 77 3.21 -9.80 5.07
CA SER A 77 2.86 -8.39 5.08
C SER A 77 4.09 -7.49 5.23
N GLU A 78 5.09 -7.92 5.98
CA GLU A 78 6.35 -7.19 6.07
C GLU A 78 7.09 -7.17 4.72
N GLU A 79 7.11 -8.30 4.02
CA GLU A 79 7.71 -8.38 2.68
C GLU A 79 7.00 -7.45 1.70
N VAL A 80 5.66 -7.49 1.69
CA VAL A 80 4.84 -6.64 0.81
C VAL A 80 5.11 -5.16 1.11
N ARG A 81 5.05 -4.78 2.39
CA ARG A 81 5.26 -3.38 2.79
C ARG A 81 6.66 -2.89 2.46
N ARG A 82 7.67 -3.74 2.69
CA ARG A 82 9.07 -3.36 2.40
C ARG A 82 9.26 -3.14 0.92
N ARG A 83 8.78 -4.08 0.11
CA ARG A 83 8.97 -4.02 -1.34
C ARG A 83 8.15 -2.89 -1.98
N CYS A 84 6.91 -2.75 -1.60
CA CYS A 84 6.06 -1.67 -2.08
C CYS A 84 6.58 -0.31 -1.59
N GLY A 85 7.05 -0.24 -0.34
CA GLY A 85 7.59 1.00 0.22
C GLY A 85 8.79 1.50 -0.55
N LYS A 86 9.70 0.62 -0.95
CA LYS A 86 10.85 1.01 -1.77
C LYS A 86 10.40 1.60 -3.10
N GLU A 87 9.41 0.99 -3.73
CA GLU A 87 8.88 1.47 -5.00
C GLU A 87 8.19 2.82 -4.85
N LEU A 88 7.44 3.01 -3.78
CA LEU A 88 6.78 4.27 -3.49
C LEU A 88 7.79 5.40 -3.28
N LEU A 89 8.87 5.12 -2.55
CA LEU A 89 9.94 6.09 -2.35
C LEU A 89 10.63 6.43 -3.66
N ARG A 90 10.92 5.42 -4.48
CA ARG A 90 11.55 5.61 -5.77
C ARG A 90 10.72 6.49 -6.70
N ARG A 91 9.40 6.38 -6.63
CA ARG A 91 8.46 7.16 -7.43
C ARG A 91 8.16 8.54 -6.84
N GLY A 92 8.72 8.87 -5.68
CA GLY A 92 8.45 10.12 -5.01
C GLY A 92 7.05 10.21 -4.41
N MET A 93 6.45 9.08 -4.09
CA MET A 93 5.10 9.01 -3.52
C MET A 93 5.09 9.16 -2.01
N PHE A 94 6.22 9.00 -1.34
CA PHE A 94 6.37 9.25 0.08
C PHE A 94 7.59 10.13 0.34
N PRO A 95 7.42 11.10 1.21
CA PRO A 95 6.13 11.52 1.79
C PRO A 95 5.16 11.96 0.69
N PRO A 96 3.83 11.82 0.90
CA PRO A 96 2.84 12.01 -0.18
C PRO A 96 2.57 13.46 -0.56
N ARG A 97 3.60 14.27 -0.64
CA ARG A 97 3.50 15.73 -0.84
C ARG A 97 2.93 16.10 -2.19
N LYS A 98 3.30 15.35 -3.24
CA LYS A 98 2.85 15.69 -4.58
C LYS A 98 1.34 15.51 -4.78
N TYR A 99 0.69 14.71 -3.91
CA TYR A 99 -0.76 14.47 -3.99
C TYR A 99 -1.56 15.39 -3.09
N PHE A 100 -0.94 15.85 -2.00
CA PHE A 100 -1.63 16.58 -0.93
C PHE A 100 -1.08 17.99 -0.76
N ARG A 101 -0.33 18.45 -1.74
CA ARG A 101 0.24 19.78 -1.73
C ARG A 101 -0.85 20.81 -1.95
N ILE A 102 -0.99 21.72 -0.99
CA ILE A 102 -1.92 22.83 -1.14
C ILE A 102 -1.32 23.77 -2.17
N ALA A 103 -2.11 24.15 -3.17
CA ALA A 103 -1.69 25.13 -4.15
C ALA A 103 -1.50 26.47 -3.41
N ALA A 104 -0.30 27.01 -3.49
CA ALA A 104 0.01 28.29 -2.86
C ALA A 104 -0.65 29.42 -3.63
#